data_8215981e5d63d8dd23d9e137a9b5ce55
#
_entry.id   8215981e5d63d8dd23d9e137a9b5ce55
#
_cell.length_a   1.000
_cell.length_b   1.000
_cell.length_c   1.000
_cell.angle_alpha   90.00
_cell.angle_beta   90.00
_cell.angle_gamma   90.00
#
_symmetry.space_group_name_H-M   'P 1'
#
loop_
_entity.id
_entity.type
_entity.pdbx_description
1 polymer ?
#
loop_
_entity_poly.entity_id
_entity_poly.type
_entity_poly.pdbx_seq_one_letter_code
_entity_poly.pdbx_strand_id
1 'polypeptide(L)'
;MRDLPRTSSGRARPVRLLRLVAYVALPAEVVLAVLLVGGVRIPGAVWAVAEVLAVVLLLAEALAYRGLRRRGLSRRAAVAELVPEPVLRLAGHELRLTAGLGRWVARRPHGVHGADGVFPHARDQAALMYGFAFVCLVETVGMSYLLADWPLVHAVVLVLDVYTVLFVLGLHAASVTRPHTLTGDVLRVRQAAHVDVRVPVGRIAAVRHESLFTHEKAEGVLNLAVGSQTSVTIELTEPVDAPRLLGAPRPVHLIRLHADDPRALVRALTRARTAPSPTPGQPPRA
;
A
#
# COMPACT_ATOMS: atom_id res chain seq x y z
N MET A 1 8.78 49.07 9.27
CA MET A 1 7.75 48.45 10.14
C MET A 1 7.30 47.20 9.38
N ARG A 2 7.86 46.03 9.73
CA ARG A 2 7.63 44.74 9.05
C ARG A 2 6.54 44.00 9.80
N ASP A 3 5.42 43.78 9.14
CA ASP A 3 4.33 42.95 9.64
C ASP A 3 4.78 41.48 9.72
N LEU A 4 4.93 40.97 10.94
CA LEU A 4 5.15 39.56 11.20
C LEU A 4 3.83 38.78 10.94
N PRO A 5 3.84 37.65 10.22
CA PRO A 5 2.63 36.87 10.02
C PRO A 5 2.17 36.26 11.34
N ARG A 6 0.95 36.60 11.74
CA ARG A 6 0.26 36.07 12.92
C ARG A 6 0.16 34.53 12.82
N THR A 7 0.82 33.86 13.72
CA THR A 7 0.81 32.41 13.88
C THR A 7 -0.60 31.85 14.05
N SER A 8 -1.00 30.95 13.16
CA SER A 8 -2.30 30.26 13.12
C SER A 8 -2.42 29.13 14.16
N SER A 9 -1.78 29.25 15.33
CA SER A 9 -1.65 28.16 16.32
C SER A 9 -2.94 27.79 17.08
N GLY A 10 -3.97 28.66 17.05
CA GLY A 10 -5.22 28.43 17.79
C GLY A 10 -6.23 27.50 17.12
N ARG A 11 -6.13 27.28 15.80
CA ARG A 11 -7.15 26.59 14.99
C ARG A 11 -6.86 25.10 14.72
N ALA A 12 -5.65 24.64 15.00
CA ALA A 12 -5.25 23.24 14.85
C ALA A 12 -5.65 22.36 16.05
N ARG A 13 -6.00 22.96 17.19
CA ARG A 13 -6.33 22.24 18.43
C ARG A 13 -7.55 21.31 18.31
N PRO A 14 -8.73 21.74 17.79
CA PRO A 14 -9.92 20.88 17.77
C PRO A 14 -9.74 19.64 16.87
N VAL A 15 -9.06 19.75 15.73
CA VAL A 15 -8.81 18.63 14.83
C VAL A 15 -7.80 17.63 15.43
N ARG A 16 -6.79 18.13 16.15
CA ARG A 16 -5.84 17.27 16.87
C ARG A 16 -6.51 16.50 18.00
N LEU A 17 -7.42 17.14 18.72
CA LEU A 17 -8.17 16.51 19.80
C LEU A 17 -9.10 15.42 19.25
N LEU A 18 -9.81 15.67 18.15
CA LEU A 18 -10.63 14.70 17.44
C LEU A 18 -9.82 13.46 17.00
N ARG A 19 -8.65 13.68 16.42
CA ARG A 19 -7.73 12.59 16.05
C ARG A 19 -7.30 11.77 17.28
N LEU A 20 -6.97 12.42 18.38
CA LEU A 20 -6.55 11.75 19.61
C LEU A 20 -7.68 10.89 20.18
N VAL A 21 -8.90 11.43 20.20
CA VAL A 21 -10.09 10.68 20.64
C VAL A 21 -10.37 9.49 19.74
N ALA A 22 -10.26 9.64 18.42
CA ALA A 22 -10.42 8.53 17.47
C ALA A 22 -9.36 7.42 17.68
N TYR A 23 -8.11 7.78 17.98
CA TYR A 23 -7.05 6.82 18.31
C TYR A 23 -7.32 6.00 19.57
N VAL A 24 -8.09 6.53 20.52
CA VAL A 24 -8.46 5.85 21.76
C VAL A 24 -9.78 5.09 21.60
N ALA A 25 -10.76 5.70 20.93
CA ALA A 25 -12.10 5.14 20.76
C ALA A 25 -12.08 3.86 19.90
N LEU A 26 -11.42 3.88 18.74
CA LEU A 26 -11.35 2.71 17.85
C LEU A 26 -10.76 1.45 18.50
N PRO A 27 -9.59 1.51 19.18
CA PRO A 27 -9.10 0.35 19.91
C PRO A 27 -10.01 -0.08 21.07
N ALA A 28 -10.65 0.87 21.77
CA ALA A 28 -11.57 0.56 22.85
C ALA A 28 -12.82 -0.19 22.34
N GLU A 29 -13.38 0.19 21.19
CA GLU A 29 -14.49 -0.50 20.56
C GLU A 29 -14.09 -1.92 20.12
N VAL A 30 -12.89 -2.10 19.57
CA VAL A 30 -12.36 -3.42 19.24
C VAL A 30 -12.21 -4.29 20.49
N VAL A 31 -11.66 -3.74 21.58
CA VAL A 31 -11.54 -4.46 22.87
C VAL A 31 -12.91 -4.85 23.41
N LEU A 32 -13.89 -3.94 23.37
CA LEU A 32 -15.26 -4.24 23.79
C LEU A 32 -15.88 -5.35 22.93
N ALA A 33 -15.69 -5.32 21.63
CA ALA A 33 -16.15 -6.36 20.72
C ALA A 33 -15.50 -7.72 21.03
N VAL A 34 -14.19 -7.75 21.28
CA VAL A 34 -13.45 -8.96 21.66
C VAL A 34 -13.95 -9.52 23.00
N LEU A 35 -14.17 -8.66 24.00
CA LEU A 35 -14.70 -9.07 25.30
C LEU A 35 -16.12 -9.65 25.16
N LEU A 36 -16.95 -9.06 24.31
CA LEU A 36 -18.30 -9.57 24.02
C LEU A 36 -18.25 -10.97 23.39
N VAL A 37 -17.39 -11.12 22.36
CA VAL A 37 -17.16 -12.41 21.68
C VAL A 37 -16.62 -13.45 22.67
N GLY A 38 -15.76 -13.03 23.62
CA GLY A 38 -15.24 -13.89 24.70
C GLY A 38 -16.28 -14.25 25.78
N GLY A 39 -17.55 -13.84 25.62
CA GLY A 39 -18.62 -14.18 26.56
C GLY A 39 -18.61 -13.36 27.87
N VAL A 40 -17.80 -12.29 27.94
CA VAL A 40 -17.76 -11.40 29.10
C VAL A 40 -19.06 -10.58 29.13
N ARG A 41 -19.77 -10.66 30.23
CA ARG A 41 -21.00 -9.86 30.45
C ARG A 41 -20.63 -8.41 30.67
N ILE A 42 -20.79 -7.58 29.66
CA ILE A 42 -20.55 -6.14 29.73
C ILE A 42 -21.86 -5.48 30.16
N PRO A 43 -21.86 -4.63 31.21
CA PRO A 43 -23.04 -3.89 31.64
C PRO A 43 -23.62 -3.06 30.49
N GLY A 44 -24.95 -3.07 30.31
CA GLY A 44 -25.63 -2.32 29.24
C GLY A 44 -25.31 -0.82 29.24
N ALA A 45 -25.03 -0.25 30.43
CA ALA A 45 -24.60 1.13 30.55
C ALA A 45 -23.25 1.42 29.83
N VAL A 46 -22.31 0.47 29.85
CA VAL A 46 -21.01 0.61 29.17
C VAL A 46 -21.22 0.61 27.65
N TRP A 47 -22.10 -0.27 27.14
CA TRP A 47 -22.50 -0.29 25.74
C TRP A 47 -23.15 1.01 25.30
N ALA A 48 -24.13 1.50 26.06
CA ALA A 48 -24.81 2.74 25.74
C ALA A 48 -23.85 3.95 25.72
N VAL A 49 -22.89 3.99 26.66
CA VAL A 49 -21.84 5.04 26.66
C VAL A 49 -20.94 4.93 25.44
N ALA A 50 -20.51 3.72 25.08
CA ALA A 50 -19.65 3.51 23.89
C ALA A 50 -20.37 3.93 22.60
N GLU A 51 -21.64 3.53 22.42
CA GLU A 51 -22.45 3.91 21.26
C GLU A 51 -22.67 5.44 21.17
N VAL A 52 -23.01 6.07 22.30
CA VAL A 52 -23.19 7.53 22.33
C VAL A 52 -21.89 8.23 21.99
N LEU A 53 -20.76 7.76 22.52
CA LEU A 53 -19.43 8.33 22.24
C LEU A 53 -19.08 8.18 20.76
N ALA A 54 -19.32 7.01 20.16
CA ALA A 54 -19.11 6.76 18.73
C ALA A 54 -19.95 7.69 17.86
N VAL A 55 -21.25 7.84 18.17
CA VAL A 55 -22.15 8.75 17.44
C VAL A 55 -21.69 10.21 17.57
N VAL A 56 -21.33 10.65 18.76
CA VAL A 56 -20.82 12.02 18.99
C VAL A 56 -19.53 12.26 18.21
N LEU A 57 -18.62 11.29 18.20
CA LEU A 57 -17.37 11.37 17.44
C LEU A 57 -17.64 11.48 15.94
N LEU A 58 -18.49 10.61 15.39
CA LEU A 58 -18.87 10.64 13.98
C LEU A 58 -19.53 11.96 13.58
N LEU A 59 -20.42 12.49 14.42
CA LEU A 59 -21.03 13.80 14.18
C LEU A 59 -20.00 14.93 14.21
N ALA A 60 -19.08 14.90 15.16
CA ALA A 60 -18.01 15.89 15.25
C ALA A 60 -17.08 15.84 14.03
N GLU A 61 -16.72 14.65 13.55
CA GLU A 61 -15.95 14.47 12.32
C GLU A 61 -16.71 14.96 11.08
N ALA A 62 -18.00 14.65 10.98
CA ALA A 62 -18.85 15.11 9.88
C ALA A 62 -18.97 16.64 9.84
N LEU A 63 -19.14 17.27 11.02
CA LEU A 63 -19.18 18.73 11.15
C LEU A 63 -17.83 19.36 10.80
N ALA A 64 -16.72 18.79 11.30
CA ALA A 64 -15.38 19.24 10.98
C ALA A 64 -15.11 19.12 9.46
N TYR A 65 -15.46 17.99 8.84
CA TYR A 65 -15.36 17.80 7.39
C TYR A 65 -16.16 18.84 6.61
N ARG A 66 -17.44 19.06 6.99
CA ARG A 66 -18.28 20.09 6.37
C ARG A 66 -17.66 21.50 6.53
N GLY A 67 -17.12 21.79 7.71
CA GLY A 67 -16.42 23.06 7.97
C GLY A 67 -15.19 23.26 7.08
N LEU A 68 -14.36 22.22 6.90
CA LEU A 68 -13.20 22.26 6.00
C LEU A 68 -13.63 22.42 4.54
N ARG A 69 -14.68 21.71 4.12
CA ARG A 69 -15.25 21.84 2.76
C ARG A 69 -15.80 23.24 2.49
N ARG A 70 -16.50 23.85 3.45
CA ARG A 70 -17.01 25.23 3.34
C ARG A 70 -15.90 26.28 3.25
N ARG A 71 -14.68 25.94 3.75
CA ARG A 71 -13.48 26.78 3.61
C ARG A 71 -12.76 26.61 2.27
N GLY A 72 -13.34 25.87 1.32
CA GLY A 72 -12.80 25.67 -0.03
C GLY A 72 -11.77 24.57 -0.15
N LEU A 73 -11.47 23.77 0.89
CA LEU A 73 -10.56 22.65 0.75
C LEU A 73 -11.15 21.58 -0.20
N SER A 74 -10.30 20.97 -1.01
CA SER A 74 -10.70 19.82 -1.81
C SER A 74 -11.11 18.65 -0.91
N ARG A 75 -11.89 17.69 -1.44
CA ARG A 75 -12.29 16.48 -0.68
C ARG A 75 -11.08 15.76 -0.11
N ARG A 76 -10.03 15.59 -0.92
CA ARG A 76 -8.78 14.91 -0.51
C ARG A 76 -8.06 15.67 0.60
N ALA A 77 -7.94 16.98 0.49
CA ALA A 77 -7.30 17.82 1.51
C ALA A 77 -8.10 17.81 2.84
N ALA A 78 -9.44 17.86 2.78
CA ALA A 78 -10.28 17.79 3.97
C ALA A 78 -10.16 16.43 4.69
N VAL A 79 -10.11 15.32 3.95
CA VAL A 79 -9.91 13.99 4.53
C VAL A 79 -8.50 13.86 5.11
N ALA A 80 -7.46 14.35 4.41
CA ALA A 80 -6.07 14.32 4.89
C ALA A 80 -5.86 15.17 6.15
N GLU A 81 -6.70 16.18 6.36
CA GLU A 81 -6.67 16.99 7.60
C GLU A 81 -7.31 16.26 8.78
N LEU A 82 -8.35 15.45 8.55
CA LEU A 82 -9.10 14.75 9.60
C LEU A 82 -8.49 13.39 9.95
N VAL A 83 -8.16 12.59 8.93
CA VAL A 83 -7.68 11.23 9.10
C VAL A 83 -6.15 11.22 9.22
N PRO A 84 -5.58 10.51 10.21
CA PRO A 84 -4.14 10.36 10.34
C PRO A 84 -3.51 9.75 9.08
N GLU A 85 -2.34 10.25 8.71
CA GLU A 85 -1.64 9.80 7.50
C GLU A 85 -1.39 8.26 7.47
N PRO A 86 -1.01 7.58 8.57
CA PRO A 86 -0.87 6.12 8.57
C PRO A 86 -2.16 5.40 8.20
N VAL A 87 -3.31 5.87 8.70
CA VAL A 87 -4.63 5.27 8.40
C VAL A 87 -4.98 5.46 6.92
N LEU A 88 -4.74 6.66 6.37
CA LEU A 88 -4.94 6.92 4.93
C LEU A 88 -4.05 6.03 4.06
N ARG A 89 -2.81 5.79 4.48
CA ARG A 89 -1.88 4.92 3.76
C ARG A 89 -2.33 3.47 3.80
N LEU A 90 -2.78 2.98 4.97
CA LEU A 90 -3.31 1.63 5.11
C LEU A 90 -4.60 1.46 4.31
N ALA A 91 -5.57 2.37 4.46
CA ALA A 91 -6.80 2.34 3.68
C ALA A 91 -6.53 2.40 2.16
N GLY A 92 -5.58 3.26 1.74
CA GLY A 92 -5.13 3.31 0.35
C GLY A 92 -4.43 2.03 -0.11
N HIS A 93 -3.76 1.30 0.79
CA HIS A 93 -3.19 -0.02 0.50
C HIS A 93 -4.30 -1.05 0.27
N GLU A 94 -5.27 -1.16 1.19
CA GLU A 94 -6.41 -2.06 1.09
C GLU A 94 -7.23 -1.82 -0.19
N LEU A 95 -7.54 -0.56 -0.50
CA LEU A 95 -8.25 -0.22 -1.74
C LEU A 95 -7.48 -0.64 -3.00
N ARG A 96 -6.14 -0.56 -2.97
CA ARG A 96 -5.31 -1.03 -4.09
C ARG A 96 -5.27 -2.54 -4.20
N LEU A 97 -5.28 -3.27 -3.07
CA LEU A 97 -5.39 -4.73 -3.05
C LEU A 97 -6.74 -5.18 -3.64
N THR A 98 -7.84 -4.62 -3.15
CA THR A 98 -9.20 -4.93 -3.63
C THR A 98 -9.36 -4.58 -5.12
N ALA A 99 -8.88 -3.40 -5.53
CA ALA A 99 -8.87 -3.03 -6.95
C ALA A 99 -7.94 -3.93 -7.78
N GLY A 100 -6.85 -4.43 -7.18
CA GLY A 100 -5.95 -5.43 -7.77
C GLY A 100 -6.67 -6.72 -8.07
N LEU A 101 -7.44 -7.25 -7.11
CA LEU A 101 -8.28 -8.44 -7.29
C LEU A 101 -9.25 -8.28 -8.47
N GLY A 102 -10.01 -7.20 -8.51
CA GLY A 102 -10.95 -6.93 -9.60
C GLY A 102 -10.27 -6.86 -10.98
N ARG A 103 -9.08 -6.21 -11.06
CA ARG A 103 -8.30 -6.14 -12.31
C ARG A 103 -7.75 -7.51 -12.71
N TRP A 104 -7.31 -8.30 -11.74
CA TRP A 104 -6.78 -9.64 -11.96
C TRP A 104 -7.84 -10.57 -12.53
N VAL A 105 -9.03 -10.59 -11.95
CA VAL A 105 -10.19 -11.33 -12.47
C VAL A 105 -10.57 -10.84 -13.88
N ALA A 106 -10.55 -9.53 -14.09
CA ALA A 106 -10.82 -8.91 -15.39
C ALA A 106 -9.65 -9.03 -16.38
N ARG A 107 -8.49 -9.62 -16.00
CA ARG A 107 -7.26 -9.73 -16.79
C ARG A 107 -6.76 -8.38 -17.34
N ARG A 108 -6.93 -7.30 -16.57
CA ARG A 108 -6.56 -5.94 -16.97
C ARG A 108 -5.34 -5.44 -16.20
N PRO A 109 -4.14 -5.46 -16.79
CA PRO A 109 -2.94 -4.90 -16.16
C PRO A 109 -3.10 -3.38 -15.99
N HIS A 110 -2.48 -2.84 -14.92
CA HIS A 110 -2.60 -1.43 -14.56
C HIS A 110 -1.34 -0.64 -14.91
N GLY A 111 -1.54 0.49 -15.61
CA GLY A 111 -0.45 1.44 -15.91
C GLY A 111 0.60 0.88 -16.87
N VAL A 112 0.15 0.12 -17.87
CA VAL A 112 0.97 -0.41 -18.96
C VAL A 112 0.74 0.35 -20.28
N HIS A 113 -0.28 1.20 -20.34
CA HIS A 113 -0.56 1.99 -21.56
C HIS A 113 0.58 2.95 -21.87
N GLY A 114 1.06 2.93 -23.11
CA GLY A 114 2.16 3.77 -23.57
C GLY A 114 3.53 3.36 -23.01
N ALA A 115 3.67 2.16 -22.42
CA ALA A 115 4.96 1.66 -21.98
C ALA A 115 5.72 1.03 -23.16
N ASP A 116 7.00 1.40 -23.30
CA ASP A 116 7.93 0.82 -24.30
C ASP A 116 8.37 -0.60 -23.91
N GLY A 117 8.29 -0.91 -22.60
CA GLY A 117 8.57 -2.22 -22.05
C GLY A 117 7.74 -2.53 -20.80
N VAL A 118 7.26 -3.77 -20.71
CA VAL A 118 6.49 -4.28 -19.58
C VAL A 118 7.18 -5.55 -19.06
N PHE A 119 7.52 -5.55 -17.76
CA PHE A 119 8.30 -6.62 -17.13
C PHE A 119 7.54 -7.18 -15.92
N PRO A 120 6.85 -8.32 -16.10
CA PRO A 120 6.21 -9.05 -15.01
C PRO A 120 7.25 -9.54 -13.99
N HIS A 121 6.78 -9.78 -12.73
CA HIS A 121 7.67 -10.19 -11.64
C HIS A 121 6.99 -11.13 -10.64
N ALA A 122 5.78 -11.62 -10.91
CA ALA A 122 4.97 -12.33 -9.92
C ALA A 122 4.98 -13.87 -10.11
N ARG A 123 5.63 -14.40 -11.15
CA ARG A 123 5.59 -15.83 -11.48
C ARG A 123 6.16 -16.70 -10.37
N ASP A 124 7.33 -16.35 -9.86
CA ASP A 124 8.08 -17.20 -8.95
C ASP A 124 7.46 -17.28 -7.54
N GLN A 125 6.59 -16.34 -7.19
CA GLN A 125 5.82 -16.41 -5.93
C GLN A 125 4.42 -17.03 -6.09
N ALA A 126 3.96 -17.29 -7.30
CA ALA A 126 2.57 -17.71 -7.56
C ALA A 126 2.22 -19.00 -6.82
N ALA A 127 3.07 -20.03 -6.95
CA ALA A 127 2.85 -21.31 -6.26
C ALA A 127 2.78 -21.14 -4.73
N LEU A 128 3.66 -20.32 -4.15
CA LEU A 128 3.66 -20.04 -2.71
C LEU A 128 2.37 -19.32 -2.29
N MET A 129 1.93 -18.31 -3.05
CA MET A 129 0.72 -17.54 -2.74
C MET A 129 -0.54 -18.40 -2.83
N TYR A 130 -0.65 -19.25 -3.87
CA TYR A 130 -1.78 -20.17 -3.98
C TYR A 130 -1.74 -21.28 -2.92
N GLY A 131 -0.56 -21.81 -2.60
CA GLY A 131 -0.38 -22.79 -1.53
C GLY A 131 -0.80 -22.19 -0.18
N PHE A 132 -0.38 -20.97 0.11
CA PHE A 132 -0.77 -20.29 1.34
C PHE A 132 -2.27 -20.01 1.40
N ALA A 133 -2.87 -19.51 0.30
CA ALA A 133 -4.32 -19.31 0.22
C ALA A 133 -5.10 -20.61 0.39
N PHE A 134 -4.59 -21.73 -0.13
CA PHE A 134 -5.17 -23.05 0.05
C PHE A 134 -5.11 -23.50 1.51
N VAL A 135 -3.98 -23.32 2.20
CA VAL A 135 -3.84 -23.62 3.62
C VAL A 135 -4.83 -22.81 4.46
N CYS A 136 -4.94 -21.50 4.20
CA CYS A 136 -5.93 -20.65 4.87
C CYS A 136 -7.38 -21.15 4.62
N LEU A 137 -7.69 -21.61 3.41
CA LEU A 137 -9.02 -22.16 3.11
C LEU A 137 -9.29 -23.45 3.89
N VAL A 138 -8.31 -24.36 3.98
CA VAL A 138 -8.42 -25.60 4.78
C VAL A 138 -8.59 -25.24 6.26
N GLU A 139 -7.83 -24.28 6.77
CA GLU A 139 -7.94 -23.78 8.14
C GLU A 139 -9.33 -23.21 8.41
N THR A 140 -9.89 -22.39 7.49
CA THR A 140 -11.25 -21.85 7.58
C THR A 140 -12.29 -22.97 7.77
N VAL A 141 -12.18 -24.05 6.97
CA VAL A 141 -13.10 -25.20 7.08
C VAL A 141 -12.91 -25.90 8.44
N GLY A 142 -11.67 -26.14 8.85
CA GLY A 142 -11.36 -26.77 10.14
C GLY A 142 -11.87 -25.96 11.32
N MET A 143 -11.61 -24.65 11.32
CA MET A 143 -12.08 -23.73 12.37
C MET A 143 -13.61 -23.63 12.39
N SER A 144 -14.26 -23.64 11.24
CA SER A 144 -15.73 -23.65 11.16
C SER A 144 -16.34 -24.88 11.81
N TYR A 145 -15.69 -26.04 11.68
CA TYR A 145 -16.10 -27.27 12.35
C TYR A 145 -15.83 -27.21 13.87
N LEU A 146 -14.65 -26.76 14.28
CA LEU A 146 -14.26 -26.69 15.69
C LEU A 146 -15.09 -25.68 16.48
N LEU A 147 -15.54 -24.61 15.85
CA LEU A 147 -16.30 -23.53 16.49
C LEU A 147 -17.82 -23.65 16.29
N ALA A 148 -18.32 -24.80 15.80
CA ALA A 148 -19.73 -24.98 15.49
C ALA A 148 -20.66 -24.71 16.68
N ASP A 149 -20.22 -25.07 17.90
CA ASP A 149 -20.99 -24.89 19.14
C ASP A 149 -20.96 -23.45 19.67
N TRP A 150 -20.13 -22.57 19.08
CA TRP A 150 -19.94 -21.18 19.51
C TRP A 150 -20.24 -20.18 18.38
N PRO A 151 -21.52 -19.96 18.06
CA PRO A 151 -21.94 -19.30 16.80
C PRO A 151 -21.38 -17.88 16.64
N LEU A 152 -21.26 -17.11 17.71
CA LEU A 152 -20.70 -15.76 17.63
C LEU A 152 -19.19 -15.77 17.35
N VAL A 153 -18.44 -16.64 18.06
CA VAL A 153 -17.00 -16.82 17.84
C VAL A 153 -16.75 -17.33 16.44
N HIS A 154 -17.52 -18.35 16.01
CA HIS A 154 -17.46 -18.88 14.65
C HIS A 154 -17.67 -17.79 13.60
N ALA A 155 -18.71 -16.96 13.74
CA ALA A 155 -18.96 -15.88 12.76
C ALA A 155 -17.80 -14.88 12.66
N VAL A 156 -17.22 -14.48 13.79
CA VAL A 156 -16.07 -13.55 13.80
C VAL A 156 -14.84 -14.19 13.17
N VAL A 157 -14.50 -15.43 13.55
CA VAL A 157 -13.34 -16.15 12.99
C VAL A 157 -13.54 -16.37 11.50
N LEU A 158 -14.73 -16.79 11.05
CA LEU A 158 -15.04 -16.97 9.64
C LEU A 158 -14.84 -15.69 8.82
N VAL A 159 -15.27 -14.53 9.35
CA VAL A 159 -15.05 -13.22 8.67
C VAL A 159 -13.55 -12.92 8.56
N LEU A 160 -12.77 -13.16 9.62
CA LEU A 160 -11.32 -12.92 9.61
C LEU A 160 -10.61 -13.87 8.64
N ASP A 161 -11.00 -15.14 8.60
CA ASP A 161 -10.41 -16.14 7.70
C ASP A 161 -10.71 -15.81 6.23
N VAL A 162 -11.96 -15.51 5.90
CA VAL A 162 -12.34 -15.07 4.56
C VAL A 162 -11.56 -13.81 4.15
N TYR A 163 -11.45 -12.84 5.07
CA TYR A 163 -10.63 -11.65 4.83
C TYR A 163 -9.17 -12.02 4.56
N THR A 164 -8.58 -12.94 5.33
CA THR A 164 -7.19 -13.40 5.17
C THR A 164 -6.97 -14.02 3.80
N VAL A 165 -7.86 -14.90 3.35
CA VAL A 165 -7.81 -15.49 1.99
C VAL A 165 -7.86 -14.39 0.92
N LEU A 166 -8.81 -13.46 1.03
CA LEU A 166 -8.94 -12.34 0.08
C LEU A 166 -7.73 -11.42 0.10
N PHE A 167 -7.13 -11.19 1.28
CA PHE A 167 -5.92 -10.39 1.43
C PHE A 167 -4.72 -11.02 0.73
N VAL A 168 -4.50 -12.33 0.94
CA VAL A 168 -3.40 -13.09 0.29
C VAL A 168 -3.56 -13.08 -1.24
N LEU A 169 -4.78 -13.37 -1.73
CA LEU A 169 -5.08 -13.29 -3.15
C LEU A 169 -4.94 -11.88 -3.69
N GLY A 170 -5.31 -10.86 -2.89
CA GLY A 170 -5.14 -9.44 -3.22
C GLY A 170 -3.68 -9.03 -3.38
N LEU A 171 -2.79 -9.51 -2.50
CA LEU A 171 -1.34 -9.28 -2.61
C LEU A 171 -0.78 -9.88 -3.90
N HIS A 172 -1.16 -11.13 -4.21
CA HIS A 172 -0.76 -11.77 -5.46
C HIS A 172 -1.31 -11.02 -6.68
N ALA A 173 -2.60 -10.71 -6.68
CA ALA A 173 -3.27 -9.99 -7.76
C ALA A 173 -2.65 -8.60 -8.00
N ALA A 174 -2.31 -7.87 -6.92
CA ALA A 174 -1.64 -6.59 -7.03
C ALA A 174 -0.24 -6.71 -7.66
N SER A 175 0.50 -7.79 -7.37
CA SER A 175 1.80 -8.07 -7.99
C SER A 175 1.65 -8.42 -9.47
N VAL A 176 0.69 -9.27 -9.83
CA VAL A 176 0.42 -9.66 -11.23
C VAL A 176 -0.06 -8.49 -12.07
N THR A 177 -0.97 -7.67 -11.54
CA THR A 177 -1.60 -6.58 -12.31
C THR A 177 -0.76 -5.31 -12.39
N ARG A 178 0.36 -5.23 -11.65
CA ARG A 178 1.24 -4.04 -11.60
C ARG A 178 2.69 -4.40 -11.94
N PRO A 179 2.98 -4.80 -13.20
CA PRO A 179 4.35 -5.11 -13.63
C PRO A 179 5.25 -3.88 -13.55
N HIS A 180 6.57 -4.07 -13.59
CA HIS A 180 7.50 -2.99 -13.86
C HIS A 180 7.29 -2.48 -15.28
N THR A 181 7.44 -1.18 -15.50
CA THR A 181 7.28 -0.59 -16.83
C THR A 181 8.40 0.39 -17.14
N LEU A 182 8.85 0.37 -18.36
CA LEU A 182 9.74 1.38 -18.94
C LEU A 182 8.91 2.25 -19.88
N THR A 183 8.91 3.55 -19.69
CA THR A 183 8.17 4.50 -20.52
C THR A 183 9.08 5.70 -20.77
N GLY A 184 9.50 5.90 -22.01
CA GLY A 184 10.48 6.90 -22.38
C GLY A 184 11.78 6.73 -21.58
N ASP A 185 12.10 7.74 -20.79
CA ASP A 185 13.29 7.81 -19.94
C ASP A 185 13.04 7.43 -18.47
N VAL A 186 11.88 6.83 -18.12
CA VAL A 186 11.52 6.48 -16.74
C VAL A 186 11.24 5.01 -16.60
N LEU A 187 12.03 4.34 -15.75
CA LEU A 187 11.71 3.03 -15.22
C LEU A 187 10.79 3.17 -14.01
N ARG A 188 9.63 2.55 -14.06
CA ARG A 188 8.72 2.46 -12.93
C ARG A 188 8.81 1.10 -12.27
N VAL A 189 9.38 1.06 -11.08
CA VAL A 189 9.56 -0.15 -10.27
C VAL A 189 8.38 -0.30 -9.34
N ARG A 190 7.70 -1.45 -9.39
CA ARG A 190 6.49 -1.71 -8.59
C ARG A 190 6.59 -3.06 -7.89
N GLN A 191 6.03 -3.14 -6.68
CA GLN A 191 5.83 -4.42 -5.99
C GLN A 191 4.55 -4.36 -5.15
N ALA A 192 3.71 -5.36 -5.31
CA ALA A 192 2.41 -5.46 -4.65
C ALA A 192 1.61 -4.13 -4.74
N ALA A 193 0.96 -3.70 -3.66
CA ALA A 193 0.14 -2.50 -3.64
C ALA A 193 0.87 -1.26 -3.07
N HIS A 194 2.05 -1.43 -2.45
CA HIS A 194 2.68 -0.37 -1.65
C HIS A 194 3.94 0.23 -2.29
N VAL A 195 4.68 -0.51 -3.11
CA VAL A 195 5.88 0.03 -3.77
C VAL A 195 5.54 0.52 -5.16
N ASP A 196 5.94 1.76 -5.44
CA ASP A 196 5.81 2.41 -6.75
C ASP A 196 6.88 3.50 -6.83
N VAL A 197 8.06 3.14 -7.35
CA VAL A 197 9.23 4.03 -7.45
C VAL A 197 9.44 4.39 -8.91
N ARG A 198 9.65 5.66 -9.19
CA ARG A 198 10.03 6.16 -10.52
C ARG A 198 11.53 6.44 -10.52
N VAL A 199 12.24 5.78 -11.42
CA VAL A 199 13.67 5.90 -11.59
C VAL A 199 13.95 6.49 -12.97
N PRO A 200 14.41 7.74 -13.06
CA PRO A 200 14.88 8.28 -14.34
C PRO A 200 16.05 7.45 -14.87
N VAL A 201 15.99 7.04 -16.13
CA VAL A 201 17.02 6.20 -16.77
C VAL A 201 18.39 6.90 -16.72
N GLY A 202 18.42 8.24 -16.85
CA GLY A 202 19.64 9.03 -16.74
C GLY A 202 20.32 8.99 -15.36
N ARG A 203 19.61 8.56 -14.31
CA ARG A 203 20.18 8.34 -12.96
C ARG A 203 20.70 6.93 -12.75
N ILE A 204 20.57 6.04 -13.71
CA ILE A 204 21.05 4.67 -13.59
C ILE A 204 22.53 4.61 -13.94
N ALA A 205 23.39 4.38 -12.95
CA ALA A 205 24.83 4.20 -13.13
C ALA A 205 25.15 2.83 -13.76
N ALA A 206 24.57 1.77 -13.20
CA ALA A 206 24.77 0.40 -13.69
C ALA A 206 23.53 -0.46 -13.53
N VAL A 207 23.39 -1.44 -14.42
CA VAL A 207 22.33 -2.47 -14.35
C VAL A 207 23.00 -3.83 -14.54
N ARG A 208 22.73 -4.75 -13.60
CA ARG A 208 23.30 -6.10 -13.65
C ARG A 208 22.22 -7.16 -13.50
N HIS A 209 22.34 -8.24 -14.25
CA HIS A 209 21.60 -9.47 -13.98
C HIS A 209 22.36 -10.23 -12.88
N GLU A 210 21.80 -10.29 -11.69
CA GLU A 210 22.41 -10.90 -10.52
C GLU A 210 21.33 -11.52 -9.64
N SER A 211 21.36 -12.85 -9.50
CA SER A 211 20.41 -13.57 -8.66
C SER A 211 20.92 -13.62 -7.21
N LEU A 212 20.17 -12.99 -6.32
CA LEU A 212 20.48 -12.95 -4.89
C LEU A 212 19.33 -13.51 -4.08
N PHE A 213 19.64 -14.39 -3.12
CA PHE A 213 18.67 -15.01 -2.21
C PHE A 213 18.78 -14.47 -0.77
N THR A 214 19.90 -13.83 -0.45
CA THR A 214 20.10 -13.21 0.86
C THR A 214 20.04 -11.69 0.71
N HIS A 215 19.20 -11.06 1.53
CA HIS A 215 18.95 -9.62 1.47
C HIS A 215 19.15 -9.01 2.84
N GLU A 216 20.36 -8.57 3.12
CA GLU A 216 20.64 -7.78 4.31
C GLU A 216 19.96 -6.41 4.24
N LYS A 217 19.43 -5.97 5.38
CA LYS A 217 18.89 -4.62 5.50
C LYS A 217 20.06 -3.64 5.60
N ALA A 218 20.35 -2.95 4.51
CA ALA A 218 21.36 -1.90 4.47
C ALA A 218 20.70 -0.54 4.20
N GLU A 219 21.31 0.51 4.72
CA GLU A 219 20.87 1.88 4.47
C GLU A 219 21.05 2.22 2.97
N GLY A 220 20.08 2.92 2.38
CA GLY A 220 20.14 3.27 0.97
C GLY A 220 19.89 2.12 -0.02
N VAL A 221 19.55 0.92 0.46
CA VAL A 221 19.25 -0.25 -0.38
C VAL A 221 17.75 -0.58 -0.35
N LEU A 222 17.14 -0.70 -1.51
CA LEU A 222 15.77 -1.16 -1.68
C LEU A 222 15.78 -2.59 -2.22
N ASN A 223 15.43 -3.56 -1.38
CA ASN A 223 15.29 -4.96 -1.78
C ASN A 223 13.82 -5.28 -2.05
N LEU A 224 13.50 -5.65 -3.27
CA LEU A 224 12.18 -6.03 -3.76
C LEU A 224 12.19 -7.50 -4.20
N ALA A 225 12.41 -8.37 -3.21
CA ALA A 225 12.46 -9.81 -3.46
C ALA A 225 11.06 -10.38 -3.75
N VAL A 226 11.03 -11.36 -4.64
CA VAL A 226 9.86 -12.18 -4.98
C VAL A 226 10.26 -13.63 -4.82
N GLY A 227 9.52 -14.42 -4.03
CA GLY A 227 9.93 -15.78 -3.70
C GLY A 227 11.31 -15.84 -3.02
N SER A 228 11.64 -14.84 -2.19
CA SER A 228 12.96 -14.67 -1.54
C SER A 228 14.13 -14.37 -2.49
N GLN A 229 13.86 -14.08 -3.77
CA GLN A 229 14.89 -13.82 -4.78
C GLN A 229 14.76 -12.41 -5.38
N THR A 230 15.91 -11.78 -5.65
CA THR A 230 16.05 -10.68 -6.60
C THR A 230 16.89 -11.13 -7.78
N SER A 231 16.61 -10.63 -8.97
CA SER A 231 17.28 -11.06 -10.21
C SER A 231 17.97 -9.93 -10.98
N VAL A 232 17.70 -8.67 -10.60
CA VAL A 232 18.30 -7.49 -11.23
C VAL A 232 18.73 -6.50 -10.16
N THR A 233 19.96 -6.03 -10.25
CA THR A 233 20.54 -4.98 -9.42
C THR A 233 20.73 -3.71 -10.24
N ILE A 234 20.21 -2.59 -9.74
CA ILE A 234 20.30 -1.26 -10.35
C ILE A 234 21.02 -0.32 -9.39
N GLU A 235 22.16 0.21 -9.80
CA GLU A 235 22.91 1.25 -9.09
C GLU A 235 22.53 2.61 -9.63
N LEU A 236 22.36 3.59 -8.75
CA LEU A 236 21.97 4.95 -9.10
C LEU A 236 23.12 5.93 -8.86
N THR A 237 23.27 6.90 -9.76
CA THR A 237 24.21 8.03 -9.60
C THR A 237 23.73 9.01 -8.52
N GLU A 238 22.43 9.18 -8.40
CA GLU A 238 21.77 10.00 -7.40
C GLU A 238 20.65 9.23 -6.73
N PRO A 239 20.44 9.40 -5.43
CA PRO A 239 19.37 8.70 -4.73
C PRO A 239 17.98 9.06 -5.24
N VAL A 240 17.07 8.11 -5.18
CA VAL A 240 15.64 8.31 -5.42
C VAL A 240 14.84 7.99 -4.17
N ASP A 241 13.72 8.67 -3.97
CA ASP A 241 12.86 8.43 -2.82
C ASP A 241 12.02 7.17 -3.00
N ALA A 242 12.25 6.18 -2.16
CA ALA A 242 11.45 4.97 -2.10
C ALA A 242 10.30 5.14 -1.08
N PRO A 243 9.03 4.96 -1.49
CA PRO A 243 7.90 5.06 -0.59
C PRO A 243 7.91 3.92 0.43
N ARG A 244 7.45 4.20 1.65
CA ARG A 244 7.21 3.22 2.71
C ARG A 244 5.72 3.15 2.99
N LEU A 245 5.23 1.97 3.33
CA LEU A 245 3.83 1.81 3.75
C LEU A 245 3.56 2.67 5.00
N LEU A 246 4.49 2.62 5.96
CA LEU A 246 4.47 3.44 7.17
C LEU A 246 5.78 4.23 7.27
N GLY A 247 5.68 5.50 7.68
CA GLY A 247 6.82 6.41 7.84
C GLY A 247 7.13 7.25 6.59
N ALA A 248 8.16 8.07 6.66
CA ALA A 248 8.62 8.92 5.56
C ALA A 248 9.28 8.10 4.44
N PRO A 249 9.22 8.55 3.17
CA PRO A 249 10.03 8.00 2.11
C PRO A 249 11.51 8.01 2.50
N ARG A 250 12.27 7.05 1.97
CA ARG A 250 13.72 6.99 2.23
C ARG A 250 14.50 7.12 0.93
N PRO A 251 15.63 7.84 0.92
CA PRO A 251 16.52 7.88 -0.22
C PRO A 251 17.18 6.52 -0.41
N VAL A 252 17.25 6.03 -1.65
CA VAL A 252 17.91 4.78 -2.02
C VAL A 252 18.81 5.00 -3.23
N HIS A 253 20.01 4.43 -3.18
CA HIS A 253 21.00 4.48 -4.26
C HIS A 253 21.20 3.12 -4.94
N LEU A 254 20.66 2.05 -4.33
CA LEU A 254 20.70 0.69 -4.85
C LEU A 254 19.32 0.06 -4.83
N ILE A 255 18.86 -0.44 -5.96
CA ILE A 255 17.57 -1.14 -6.10
C ILE A 255 17.85 -2.55 -6.58
N ARG A 256 17.46 -3.54 -5.78
CA ARG A 256 17.44 -4.94 -6.14
C ARG A 256 16.00 -5.37 -6.33
N LEU A 257 15.66 -5.82 -7.51
CA LEU A 257 14.31 -6.23 -7.85
C LEU A 257 14.29 -7.58 -8.55
N HIS A 258 13.11 -8.20 -8.57
CA HIS A 258 12.88 -9.42 -9.33
C HIS A 258 12.11 -9.10 -10.61
N ALA A 259 12.45 -9.80 -11.70
CA ALA A 259 11.70 -9.80 -12.94
C ALA A 259 11.64 -11.23 -13.48
N ASP A 260 10.50 -11.64 -14.03
CA ASP A 260 10.28 -12.99 -14.60
C ASP A 260 11.21 -13.26 -15.81
N ASP A 261 11.61 -12.20 -16.55
CA ASP A 261 12.69 -12.20 -17.53
C ASP A 261 13.70 -11.07 -17.22
N PRO A 262 14.68 -11.35 -16.34
CA PRO A 262 15.66 -10.35 -15.92
C PRO A 262 16.56 -9.89 -17.08
N ARG A 263 16.84 -10.78 -18.04
CA ARG A 263 17.70 -10.44 -19.19
C ARG A 263 17.00 -9.45 -20.12
N ALA A 264 15.69 -9.60 -20.32
CA ALA A 264 14.91 -8.65 -21.13
C ALA A 264 14.90 -7.26 -20.49
N LEU A 265 14.70 -7.18 -19.15
CA LEU A 265 14.75 -5.91 -18.42
C LEU A 265 16.12 -5.25 -18.51
N VAL A 266 17.21 -6.00 -18.26
CA VAL A 266 18.58 -5.49 -18.36
C VAL A 266 18.87 -4.97 -19.76
N ARG A 267 18.52 -5.72 -20.82
CA ARG A 267 18.70 -5.28 -22.21
C ARG A 267 17.92 -4.01 -22.52
N ALA A 268 16.68 -3.89 -22.04
CA ALA A 268 15.84 -2.72 -22.28
C ALA A 268 16.44 -1.47 -21.60
N LEU A 269 16.87 -1.61 -20.34
CA LEU A 269 17.49 -0.50 -19.62
C LEU A 269 18.84 -0.08 -20.21
N THR A 270 19.66 -1.04 -20.65
CA THR A 270 20.93 -0.75 -21.31
C THR A 270 20.71 0.03 -22.60
N ARG A 271 19.73 -0.37 -23.41
CA ARG A 271 19.36 0.35 -24.63
C ARG A 271 18.84 1.75 -24.34
N ALA A 272 17.96 1.89 -23.34
CA ALA A 272 17.41 3.19 -22.98
C ALA A 272 18.47 4.17 -22.45
N ARG A 273 19.52 3.67 -21.77
CA ARG A 273 20.67 4.49 -21.31
C ARG A 273 21.58 4.94 -22.45
N THR A 274 21.71 4.16 -23.50
CA THR A 274 22.58 4.47 -24.66
C THR A 274 21.84 5.24 -25.76
N ALA A 275 20.51 5.30 -25.70
CA ALA A 275 19.73 6.09 -26.64
C ALA A 275 20.02 7.60 -26.42
N PRO A 276 20.30 8.37 -27.48
CA PRO A 276 20.44 9.81 -27.36
C PRO A 276 19.14 10.40 -26.79
N SER A 277 19.28 11.29 -25.80
CA SER A 277 18.13 12.02 -25.26
C SER A 277 17.35 12.70 -26.37
N PRO A 278 16.01 12.60 -26.43
CA PRO A 278 15.23 13.29 -27.46
C PRO A 278 15.54 14.78 -27.39
N THR A 279 15.95 15.35 -28.50
CA THR A 279 16.23 16.79 -28.63
C THR A 279 14.96 17.56 -28.24
N PRO A 280 15.02 18.54 -27.31
CA PRO A 280 13.87 19.32 -26.94
C PRO A 280 13.31 20.02 -28.20
N GLY A 281 12.10 19.65 -28.62
CA GLY A 281 11.42 20.27 -29.76
C GLY A 281 11.01 19.35 -30.92
N GLN A 282 11.29 18.03 -30.86
CA GLN A 282 10.81 17.12 -31.89
C GLN A 282 9.40 16.62 -31.57
N PRO A 283 8.39 16.80 -32.44
CA PRO A 283 7.04 16.31 -32.21
C PRO A 283 7.07 14.76 -32.18
N PRO A 284 6.14 14.11 -31.43
CA PRO A 284 6.07 12.66 -31.35
C PRO A 284 5.92 12.07 -32.76
N ARG A 285 6.76 11.09 -33.08
CA ARG A 285 6.62 10.31 -34.34
C ARG A 285 5.30 9.54 -34.27
N ALA A 286 4.43 9.80 -35.24
CA ALA A 286 3.15 9.15 -35.43
C ALA A 286 3.29 7.63 -35.69
#